data_6b2a6f8d6e29b9edf670a4b4edc36862
#
_entry.id   6b2a6f8d6e29b9edf670a4b4edc36862
#
_cell.length_a   1.000
_cell.length_b   1.000
_cell.length_c   1.000
_cell.angle_alpha   90.00
_cell.angle_beta   90.00
_cell.angle_gamma   90.00
#
_symmetry.space_group_name_H-M   'P 1'
#
loop_
_entity.id
_entity.type
_entity.pdbx_description
1 polymer ?
#
loop_
_entity_poly.entity_id
_entity_poly.type
_entity_poly.pdbx_seq_one_letter_code
_entity_poly.pdbx_strand_id
1 'polypeptide(L)'
;MSDLADANNYYFDNVSLKINGVEKIKNGDLEGTDVSSFKVKTNRGGVETPVICEHLSYVYVPSTIPLTQQERHDTLVYAMDKWISGMMKACGGKVKAWDLVNEAISGGGNDGEGNDGEGNYPLQHSEGYNPNGTWDVGGDAFYWQDYMGDLEYVRQAARLARKYGPEDIKLFINDYNLESDWDDNKKVKSLINWIKKWEADGVTKIDGIGTQMHISCHESETILNNIKKHITNMFQLMANSGKLVRVSEFDMGYVRGNDRWGSSAKTADLTEDEHKRMADFYEWIVKEYLRIIPADQQWGICHWCPTDAPSNSGWRGGEPVGIWDINYYRKHAYAGFVRGFGGVVTGIDDVKVDESSAKKGIFDLSGRRIADGTDISTLPAGFYIMNGKKVVKK
;
A
#
# COMPACT_ATOMS: atom_id res chain seq x y z
N MET A 1 -11.64 -6.84 -28.17
CA MET A 1 -11.98 -5.70 -27.30
C MET A 1 -12.67 -6.31 -26.11
N SER A 2 -12.05 -6.20 -24.94
CA SER A 2 -12.62 -6.63 -23.67
C SER A 2 -13.93 -5.90 -23.44
N ASP A 3 -14.86 -6.53 -22.74
CA ASP A 3 -16.05 -5.90 -22.17
C ASP A 3 -15.62 -4.71 -21.30
N LEU A 4 -15.57 -3.54 -21.91
CA LEU A 4 -15.33 -2.31 -21.17
C LEU A 4 -16.65 -1.94 -20.50
N ALA A 5 -16.57 -1.82 -19.17
CA ALA A 5 -17.70 -1.57 -18.31
C ALA A 5 -18.50 -0.35 -18.73
N ASP A 6 -19.79 -0.45 -18.52
CA ASP A 6 -20.85 0.51 -18.73
C ASP A 6 -20.47 1.92 -18.26
N ALA A 7 -20.26 2.84 -19.14
CA ALA A 7 -20.28 4.29 -18.96
C ALA A 7 -19.22 5.06 -19.75
N ASN A 8 -18.46 4.42 -20.61
CA ASN A 8 -17.54 5.14 -21.47
C ASN A 8 -18.17 5.40 -22.84
N ASN A 9 -18.16 6.64 -23.26
CA ASN A 9 -18.48 6.99 -24.64
C ASN A 9 -17.26 6.70 -25.50
N TYR A 10 -17.45 5.91 -26.56
CA TYR A 10 -16.42 5.65 -27.55
C TYR A 10 -16.70 6.54 -28.76
N TYR A 11 -15.65 7.24 -29.19
CA TYR A 11 -15.70 8.09 -30.36
C TYR A 11 -14.92 7.41 -31.48
N PHE A 12 -15.55 7.24 -32.62
CA PHE A 12 -14.92 6.73 -33.83
C PHE A 12 -14.99 7.82 -34.88
N ASP A 13 -13.92 7.95 -35.63
CA ASP A 13 -13.81 8.87 -36.73
C ASP A 13 -13.02 8.21 -37.86
N ASN A 14 -13.30 8.62 -39.09
CA ASN A 14 -12.58 8.15 -40.27
C ASN A 14 -12.57 6.61 -40.42
N VAL A 15 -13.71 5.95 -40.22
CA VAL A 15 -13.85 4.51 -40.43
C VAL A 15 -13.86 4.20 -41.91
N SER A 16 -12.87 3.48 -42.40
CA SER A 16 -12.73 3.15 -43.82
C SER A 16 -12.57 1.63 -44.02
N LEU A 17 -13.35 1.10 -44.96
CA LEU A 17 -13.19 -0.27 -45.45
C LEU A 17 -13.17 -0.25 -46.99
N LYS A 18 -12.03 -0.58 -47.59
CA LYS A 18 -11.87 -0.65 -49.05
C LYS A 18 -11.77 -2.09 -49.51
N ILE A 19 -12.61 -2.46 -50.49
CA ILE A 19 -12.51 -3.72 -51.19
C ILE A 19 -12.16 -3.43 -52.66
N ASN A 20 -11.05 -3.98 -53.13
CA ASN A 20 -10.50 -3.69 -54.44
C ASN A 20 -10.33 -2.20 -54.73
N GLY A 21 -9.89 -1.44 -53.71
CA GLY A 21 -9.68 0.01 -53.81
C GLY A 21 -10.93 0.87 -53.71
N VAL A 22 -12.11 0.26 -53.59
CA VAL A 22 -13.41 0.99 -53.51
C VAL A 22 -13.86 1.06 -52.04
N GLU A 23 -14.15 2.29 -51.55
CA GLU A 23 -14.69 2.50 -50.22
C GLU A 23 -16.11 1.85 -50.12
N LYS A 24 -16.34 1.11 -49.04
CA LYS A 24 -17.60 0.38 -48.81
C LYS A 24 -18.43 0.95 -47.67
N ILE A 25 -17.83 1.78 -46.83
CA ILE A 25 -18.54 2.43 -45.75
C ILE A 25 -19.02 3.78 -46.23
N LYS A 26 -20.36 3.97 -46.19
CA LYS A 26 -20.95 5.28 -46.44
C LYS A 26 -20.77 6.13 -45.19
N ASN A 27 -20.43 7.40 -45.37
CA ASN A 27 -20.21 8.34 -44.28
C ASN A 27 -19.22 7.81 -43.23
N GLY A 28 -18.15 7.16 -43.72
CA GLY A 28 -17.10 6.61 -42.82
C GLY A 28 -16.30 7.67 -42.08
N ASP A 29 -16.26 8.88 -42.62
CA ASP A 29 -15.73 10.10 -42.00
C ASP A 29 -16.66 10.70 -40.93
N LEU A 30 -17.87 10.16 -40.82
CA LEU A 30 -18.90 10.59 -39.86
C LEU A 30 -19.29 12.09 -39.93
N GLU A 31 -18.89 12.80 -41.00
CA GLU A 31 -19.22 14.20 -41.22
C GLU A 31 -20.70 14.41 -41.67
N GLY A 32 -21.34 13.36 -42.13
CA GLY A 32 -22.76 13.36 -42.52
C GLY A 32 -23.66 12.79 -41.43
N THR A 33 -24.98 12.90 -41.66
CA THR A 33 -25.99 12.41 -40.72
C THR A 33 -26.43 10.97 -40.99
N ASP A 34 -25.97 10.37 -42.10
CA ASP A 34 -26.30 9.00 -42.47
C ASP A 34 -25.44 8.00 -41.73
N VAL A 35 -25.97 7.46 -40.66
CA VAL A 35 -25.32 6.38 -39.86
C VAL A 35 -25.92 5.00 -40.21
N SER A 36 -26.61 4.87 -41.30
CA SER A 36 -27.28 3.62 -41.73
C SER A 36 -26.31 2.47 -42.00
N SER A 37 -25.03 2.78 -42.27
CA SER A 37 -23.96 1.77 -42.41
C SER A 37 -23.44 1.23 -41.08
N PHE A 38 -23.91 1.75 -40.00
CA PHE A 38 -23.38 1.42 -38.68
C PHE A 38 -24.48 0.87 -37.75
N LYS A 39 -24.17 -0.09 -36.92
CA LYS A 39 -25.04 -0.66 -35.89
C LYS A 39 -24.25 -1.04 -34.65
N VAL A 40 -24.71 -0.74 -33.45
CA VAL A 40 -24.14 -1.29 -32.21
C VAL A 40 -24.78 -2.62 -31.85
N LYS A 41 -24.00 -3.56 -31.44
CA LYS A 41 -24.49 -4.77 -30.82
C LYS A 41 -23.94 -4.83 -29.41
N THR A 42 -24.82 -4.76 -28.41
CA THR A 42 -24.40 -4.96 -27.01
C THR A 42 -24.82 -6.36 -26.59
N ASN A 43 -23.95 -7.03 -25.83
CA ASN A 43 -24.23 -8.37 -25.29
C ASN A 43 -25.10 -8.34 -24.03
N ARG A 44 -25.51 -7.17 -23.52
CA ARG A 44 -26.18 -7.02 -22.23
C ARG A 44 -27.54 -6.32 -22.26
N GLY A 45 -28.22 -6.30 -23.40
CA GLY A 45 -29.62 -5.82 -23.44
C GLY A 45 -29.83 -4.34 -23.13
N GLY A 46 -28.82 -3.51 -23.29
CA GLY A 46 -28.92 -2.05 -23.16
C GLY A 46 -29.42 -1.37 -24.44
N VAL A 47 -29.81 -0.13 -24.32
CA VAL A 47 -30.35 0.70 -25.42
C VAL A 47 -29.31 0.81 -26.52
N GLU A 48 -29.65 0.30 -27.68
CA GLU A 48 -28.88 0.39 -28.90
C GLU A 48 -28.87 1.82 -29.43
N THR A 49 -27.74 2.46 -29.34
CA THR A 49 -27.40 3.58 -30.21
C THR A 49 -25.92 3.59 -30.45
N PRO A 50 -25.58 3.81 -31.58
CA PRO A 50 -25.53 3.23 -32.87
C PRO A 50 -24.16 2.80 -33.20
N VAL A 51 -23.86 2.12 -34.00
CA VAL A 51 -23.36 1.73 -34.61
C VAL A 51 -22.49 1.25 -35.58
N ILE A 52 -22.58 0.43 -36.29
CA ILE A 52 -21.49 -0.22 -36.96
C ILE A 52 -21.86 -0.64 -38.34
N CYS A 53 -20.89 -0.68 -39.20
CA CYS A 53 -20.95 -1.24 -40.52
C CYS A 53 -21.41 -2.71 -40.44
N GLU A 54 -22.53 -3.04 -41.08
CA GLU A 54 -23.05 -4.40 -41.11
C GLU A 54 -22.05 -5.43 -41.65
N HIS A 55 -21.10 -4.98 -42.45
CA HIS A 55 -20.02 -5.84 -42.97
C HIS A 55 -18.94 -6.16 -41.94
N LEU A 56 -18.78 -5.39 -40.88
CA LEU A 56 -17.85 -5.68 -39.80
C LEU A 56 -18.40 -6.73 -38.82
N SER A 57 -19.71 -7.00 -38.84
CA SER A 57 -20.28 -8.10 -38.07
C SER A 57 -19.80 -9.47 -38.54
N TYR A 58 -19.28 -9.59 -39.75
CA TYR A 58 -18.62 -10.81 -40.24
C TYR A 58 -17.15 -10.93 -39.85
N VAL A 59 -16.51 -9.81 -39.47
CA VAL A 59 -15.15 -9.81 -38.95
C VAL A 59 -15.13 -10.02 -37.44
N TYR A 60 -16.27 -9.82 -36.78
CA TYR A 60 -16.45 -10.24 -35.41
C TYR A 60 -16.65 -11.78 -35.37
N VAL A 61 -15.59 -12.46 -35.66
CA VAL A 61 -15.34 -13.72 -35.03
C VAL A 61 -14.78 -13.33 -33.66
N PRO A 62 -15.49 -13.59 -32.56
CA PRO A 62 -14.87 -13.63 -31.26
C PRO A 62 -14.05 -14.93 -31.19
N SER A 63 -13.07 -15.03 -32.04
CA SER A 63 -12.03 -15.99 -31.83
C SER A 63 -10.90 -15.24 -31.13
N THR A 64 -11.06 -14.99 -29.85
CA THR A 64 -9.92 -15.12 -28.98
C THR A 64 -9.42 -16.52 -29.25
N ILE A 65 -8.40 -16.67 -30.09
CA ILE A 65 -7.66 -17.93 -30.17
C ILE A 65 -7.01 -18.04 -28.80
N PRO A 66 -7.41 -19.01 -27.96
CA PRO A 66 -6.79 -19.17 -26.66
C PRO A 66 -5.29 -19.33 -26.88
N LEU A 67 -4.50 -18.45 -26.28
CA LEU A 67 -3.06 -18.59 -26.31
C LEU A 67 -2.67 -19.93 -25.67
N THR A 68 -1.70 -20.60 -26.23
CA THR A 68 -1.03 -21.73 -25.59
C THR A 68 -0.35 -21.27 -24.30
N GLN A 69 -0.02 -22.17 -23.42
CA GLN A 69 0.72 -21.83 -22.19
C GLN A 69 2.04 -21.10 -22.51
N GLN A 70 2.75 -21.53 -23.54
CA GLN A 70 3.99 -20.88 -23.96
C GLN A 70 3.75 -19.46 -24.47
N GLU A 71 2.75 -19.25 -25.29
CA GLU A 71 2.40 -17.91 -25.80
C GLU A 71 1.95 -16.96 -24.67
N ARG A 72 1.21 -17.48 -23.67
CA ARG A 72 0.85 -16.70 -22.47
C ARG A 72 2.10 -16.30 -21.69
N HIS A 73 2.98 -17.27 -21.40
CA HIS A 73 4.24 -17.03 -20.72
C HIS A 73 5.08 -15.97 -21.45
N ASP A 74 5.29 -16.11 -22.75
CA ASP A 74 6.13 -15.21 -23.54
C ASP A 74 5.52 -13.80 -23.62
N THR A 75 4.19 -13.70 -23.70
CA THR A 75 3.46 -12.43 -23.63
C THR A 75 3.69 -11.73 -22.29
N LEU A 76 3.66 -12.47 -21.19
CA LEU A 76 3.87 -11.91 -19.85
C LEU A 76 5.33 -11.52 -19.62
N VAL A 77 6.28 -12.32 -20.10
CA VAL A 77 7.71 -11.95 -20.09
C VAL A 77 7.93 -10.64 -20.85
N TYR A 78 7.32 -10.50 -22.02
CA TYR A 78 7.38 -9.25 -22.78
C TYR A 78 6.74 -8.07 -22.04
N ALA A 79 5.56 -8.27 -21.45
CA ALA A 79 4.88 -7.23 -20.70
C ALA A 79 5.69 -6.78 -19.47
N MET A 80 6.26 -7.72 -18.73
CA MET A 80 7.13 -7.47 -17.59
C MET A 80 8.41 -6.72 -17.99
N ASP A 81 9.04 -7.11 -19.10
CA ASP A 81 10.22 -6.40 -19.66
C ASP A 81 9.88 -4.95 -20.00
N LYS A 82 8.77 -4.72 -20.69
CA LYS A 82 8.27 -3.37 -21.02
C LYS A 82 7.99 -2.54 -19.79
N TRP A 83 7.32 -3.11 -18.81
CA TRP A 83 6.97 -2.41 -17.58
C TRP A 83 8.21 -2.03 -16.79
N ILE A 84 9.07 -2.99 -16.47
CA ILE A 84 10.25 -2.76 -15.64
C ILE A 84 11.23 -1.83 -16.35
N SER A 85 11.50 -2.03 -17.64
CA SER A 85 12.39 -1.13 -18.40
C SER A 85 11.85 0.29 -18.47
N GLY A 86 10.54 0.44 -18.67
CA GLY A 86 9.86 1.75 -18.68
C GLY A 86 9.96 2.48 -17.34
N MET A 87 9.69 1.78 -16.24
CA MET A 87 9.79 2.32 -14.88
C MET A 87 11.22 2.74 -14.53
N MET A 88 12.20 1.86 -14.78
CA MET A 88 13.61 2.16 -14.51
C MET A 88 14.10 3.37 -15.32
N LYS A 89 13.69 3.47 -16.60
CA LYS A 89 13.99 4.62 -17.46
C LYS A 89 13.34 5.90 -16.92
N ALA A 90 12.06 5.86 -16.53
CA ALA A 90 11.35 7.03 -16.01
C ALA A 90 11.99 7.57 -14.73
N CYS A 91 12.45 6.68 -13.84
CA CYS A 91 13.12 7.06 -12.61
C CYS A 91 14.57 7.55 -12.80
N GLY A 92 15.17 7.32 -13.97
CA GLY A 92 16.51 7.83 -14.32
C GLY A 92 17.60 7.49 -13.30
N GLY A 93 17.53 6.31 -12.67
CA GLY A 93 18.49 5.86 -11.67
C GLY A 93 18.38 6.56 -10.30
N LYS A 94 17.38 7.42 -10.08
CA LYS A 94 17.20 8.12 -8.80
C LYS A 94 16.59 7.25 -7.71
N VAL A 95 15.71 6.32 -8.08
CA VAL A 95 15.08 5.38 -7.15
C VAL A 95 15.99 4.17 -7.00
N LYS A 96 16.44 3.93 -5.78
CA LYS A 96 17.44 2.90 -5.46
C LYS A 96 16.85 1.67 -4.77
N ALA A 97 15.60 1.71 -4.34
CA ALA A 97 14.92 0.60 -3.69
C ALA A 97 13.53 0.41 -4.28
N TRP A 98 13.18 -0.83 -4.54
CA TRP A 98 11.91 -1.21 -5.16
C TRP A 98 11.29 -2.39 -4.42
N ASP A 99 9.98 -2.38 -4.26
CA ASP A 99 9.23 -3.59 -4.06
C ASP A 99 9.18 -4.32 -5.39
N LEU A 100 10.03 -5.34 -5.51
CA LEU A 100 10.12 -6.18 -6.70
C LEU A 100 8.82 -6.97 -6.87
N VAL A 101 8.34 -7.49 -5.76
CA VAL A 101 7.08 -8.24 -5.65
C VAL A 101 6.36 -7.80 -4.39
N ASN A 102 5.06 -7.60 -4.51
CA ASN A 102 4.17 -7.25 -3.42
C ASN A 102 3.10 -8.32 -3.24
N GLU A 103 2.89 -8.75 -1.99
CA GLU A 103 1.80 -9.64 -1.57
C GLU A 103 1.79 -11.00 -2.30
N ALA A 104 2.95 -11.63 -2.41
CA ALA A 104 3.06 -12.90 -3.11
C ALA A 104 2.54 -14.08 -2.29
N ILE A 105 2.67 -14.02 -0.94
CA ILE A 105 2.42 -15.17 -0.07
C ILE A 105 0.93 -15.22 0.28
N SER A 106 0.29 -16.38 0.12
CA SER A 106 -1.06 -16.63 0.61
C SER A 106 -1.09 -16.71 2.14
N GLY A 107 -2.27 -16.77 2.72
CA GLY A 107 -2.42 -16.93 4.18
C GLY A 107 -2.16 -15.64 4.96
N GLY A 108 -2.44 -15.71 6.24
CA GLY A 108 -2.46 -14.54 7.11
C GLY A 108 -3.68 -13.66 6.92
N GLY A 109 -4.74 -14.17 6.27
CA GLY A 109 -6.01 -13.53 5.96
C GLY A 109 -7.05 -14.58 5.53
N ASN A 110 -7.98 -14.19 4.66
CA ASN A 110 -9.06 -15.04 4.16
C ASN A 110 -8.72 -15.80 2.87
N ASP A 111 -7.51 -15.69 2.38
CA ASP A 111 -7.03 -16.14 1.07
C ASP A 111 -6.52 -17.59 1.04
N GLY A 112 -6.94 -18.38 2.00
CA GLY A 112 -6.70 -19.82 2.03
C GLY A 112 -5.57 -20.25 2.96
N GLU A 113 -5.77 -21.41 3.55
CA GLU A 113 -4.86 -22.08 4.50
C GLU A 113 -4.01 -23.15 3.79
N GLY A 114 -3.49 -22.84 2.62
CA GLY A 114 -2.68 -23.78 1.87
C GLY A 114 -1.38 -24.15 2.61
N ASN A 115 -0.75 -25.21 2.11
CA ASN A 115 0.57 -25.64 2.51
C ASN A 115 1.33 -26.07 1.26
N ASP A 116 2.54 -25.56 1.07
CA ASP A 116 3.39 -25.88 -0.08
C ASP A 116 4.00 -27.30 -0.03
N GLY A 117 3.58 -28.12 0.93
CA GLY A 117 4.14 -29.45 1.18
C GLY A 117 5.32 -29.44 2.17
N GLU A 118 5.90 -28.29 2.46
CA GLU A 118 7.02 -28.09 3.39
C GLU A 118 6.62 -27.33 4.67
N GLY A 119 5.35 -27.06 4.84
CA GLY A 119 4.82 -26.36 6.01
C GLY A 119 4.69 -24.86 5.86
N ASN A 120 5.07 -24.30 4.70
CA ASN A 120 4.90 -22.88 4.41
C ASN A 120 3.53 -22.59 3.80
N TYR A 121 3.09 -21.35 3.90
CA TYR A 121 2.03 -20.86 3.04
C TYR A 121 2.50 -20.90 1.57
N PRO A 122 1.68 -21.35 0.61
CA PRO A 122 1.98 -21.26 -0.81
C PRO A 122 1.93 -19.79 -1.27
N LEU A 123 2.28 -19.55 -2.52
CA LEU A 123 1.98 -18.27 -3.16
C LEU A 123 0.48 -18.15 -3.43
N GLN A 124 0.02 -16.92 -3.62
CA GLN A 124 -1.34 -16.66 -4.05
C GLN A 124 -1.55 -17.18 -5.48
N HIS A 125 -2.70 -17.76 -5.76
CA HIS A 125 -3.12 -18.24 -7.08
C HIS A 125 -4.59 -17.92 -7.33
N SER A 126 -4.97 -17.84 -8.59
CA SER A 126 -6.37 -17.71 -8.98
C SER A 126 -7.17 -18.94 -8.55
N GLU A 127 -8.45 -18.75 -8.28
CA GLU A 127 -9.36 -19.85 -7.99
C GLU A 127 -9.36 -20.87 -9.16
N GLY A 128 -9.25 -22.15 -8.82
CA GLY A 128 -9.20 -23.21 -9.81
C GLY A 128 -7.84 -23.42 -10.48
N TYR A 129 -6.79 -22.71 -10.06
CA TYR A 129 -5.44 -22.92 -10.57
C TYR A 129 -4.99 -24.38 -10.42
N ASN A 130 -4.51 -24.94 -11.52
CA ASN A 130 -3.94 -26.27 -11.57
C ASN A 130 -2.70 -26.30 -12.47
N PRO A 131 -1.49 -26.37 -11.91
CA PRO A 131 -0.25 -26.33 -12.67
C PRO A 131 -0.07 -27.52 -13.61
N ASN A 132 -0.82 -28.62 -13.40
CA ASN A 132 -0.73 -29.87 -14.18
C ASN A 132 -1.89 -30.06 -15.15
N GLY A 133 -2.77 -29.07 -15.31
CA GLY A 133 -3.98 -29.20 -16.13
C GLY A 133 -4.36 -27.94 -16.89
N THR A 134 -5.42 -28.07 -17.67
CA THR A 134 -6.13 -26.89 -18.18
C THR A 134 -6.97 -26.31 -17.06
N TRP A 135 -6.75 -25.04 -16.74
CA TRP A 135 -7.55 -24.33 -15.79
C TRP A 135 -8.17 -23.11 -16.47
N ASP A 136 -9.40 -22.85 -16.11
CA ASP A 136 -10.10 -21.67 -16.54
C ASP A 136 -9.98 -20.65 -15.42
N VAL A 137 -9.36 -19.53 -15.68
CA VAL A 137 -9.23 -18.47 -14.71
C VAL A 137 -10.60 -17.80 -14.58
N GLY A 138 -11.35 -18.25 -13.59
CA GLY A 138 -12.59 -17.58 -13.20
C GLY A 138 -12.29 -16.35 -12.38
N GLY A 139 -12.91 -15.22 -12.74
CA GLY A 139 -12.84 -14.00 -11.93
C GLY A 139 -11.83 -12.96 -12.40
N ASP A 140 -11.74 -11.88 -11.63
CA ASP A 140 -10.97 -10.68 -11.98
C ASP A 140 -9.54 -10.70 -11.41
N ALA A 141 -9.14 -11.78 -10.73
CA ALA A 141 -7.82 -11.94 -10.15
C ALA A 141 -6.78 -12.33 -11.19
N PHE A 142 -5.63 -11.67 -11.15
CA PHE A 142 -4.49 -11.98 -12.00
C PHE A 142 -3.24 -12.15 -11.15
N TYR A 143 -2.61 -13.33 -11.26
CA TYR A 143 -1.34 -13.63 -10.61
C TYR A 143 -0.30 -14.03 -11.65
N TRP A 144 0.87 -13.40 -11.63
CA TRP A 144 1.98 -13.71 -12.55
C TRP A 144 2.41 -15.17 -12.50
N GLN A 145 2.46 -15.72 -11.27
CA GLN A 145 2.89 -17.09 -11.02
C GLN A 145 1.98 -18.14 -11.64
N ASP A 146 0.70 -17.83 -11.85
CA ASP A 146 -0.24 -18.74 -12.52
C ASP A 146 0.21 -19.08 -13.94
N TYR A 147 0.90 -18.17 -14.60
CA TYR A 147 1.31 -18.27 -16.00
C TYR A 147 2.80 -18.53 -16.16
N MET A 148 3.62 -18.09 -15.23
CA MET A 148 5.08 -18.16 -15.28
C MET A 148 5.65 -19.18 -14.31
N GLY A 149 4.85 -19.67 -13.35
CA GLY A 149 5.28 -20.54 -12.26
C GLY A 149 5.87 -19.77 -11.07
N ASP A 150 5.80 -20.39 -9.91
CA ASP A 150 6.11 -19.80 -8.59
C ASP A 150 7.55 -19.30 -8.44
N LEU A 151 8.46 -19.89 -9.16
CA LEU A 151 9.88 -19.50 -9.10
C LEU A 151 10.23 -18.50 -10.20
N GLU A 152 9.76 -18.76 -11.42
CA GLU A 152 10.23 -18.04 -12.60
C GLU A 152 9.80 -16.57 -12.59
N TYR A 153 8.57 -16.24 -12.17
CA TYR A 153 8.13 -14.84 -12.25
C TYR A 153 8.98 -13.89 -11.38
N VAL A 154 9.38 -14.30 -10.17
CA VAL A 154 10.24 -13.50 -9.29
C VAL A 154 11.65 -13.41 -9.84
N ARG A 155 12.18 -14.54 -10.31
CA ARG A 155 13.52 -14.61 -10.93
C ARG A 155 13.60 -13.72 -12.17
N GLN A 156 12.57 -13.76 -13.01
CA GLN A 156 12.47 -12.93 -14.20
C GLN A 156 12.38 -11.45 -13.85
N ALA A 157 11.54 -11.08 -12.88
CA ALA A 157 11.44 -9.72 -12.40
C ALA A 157 12.78 -9.21 -11.84
N ALA A 158 13.46 -10.00 -11.02
CA ALA A 158 14.77 -9.67 -10.46
C ALA A 158 15.82 -9.46 -11.55
N ARG A 159 15.87 -10.38 -12.53
CA ARG A 159 16.78 -10.27 -13.69
C ARG A 159 16.56 -9.00 -14.49
N LEU A 160 15.31 -8.65 -14.77
CA LEU A 160 14.96 -7.42 -15.49
C LEU A 160 15.26 -6.17 -14.69
N ALA A 161 14.95 -6.17 -13.39
CA ALA A 161 15.28 -5.06 -12.51
C ALA A 161 16.79 -4.81 -12.43
N ARG A 162 17.60 -5.87 -12.35
CA ARG A 162 19.07 -5.77 -12.40
C ARG A 162 19.59 -5.30 -13.76
N LYS A 163 18.94 -5.73 -14.84
CA LYS A 163 19.33 -5.35 -16.21
C LYS A 163 19.12 -3.86 -16.48
N TYR A 164 18.02 -3.28 -16.02
CA TYR A 164 17.59 -1.93 -16.37
C TYR A 164 17.77 -0.90 -15.25
N GLY A 165 17.87 -1.37 -14.00
CA GLY A 165 18.04 -0.52 -12.83
C GLY A 165 19.49 -0.06 -12.64
N PRO A 166 19.71 0.86 -11.70
CA PRO A 166 21.05 1.27 -11.32
C PRO A 166 21.81 0.11 -10.65
N GLU A 167 23.15 0.14 -10.71
CA GLU A 167 24.02 -0.92 -10.17
C GLU A 167 23.78 -1.18 -8.68
N ASP A 168 23.49 -0.13 -7.92
CA ASP A 168 23.27 -0.17 -6.47
C ASP A 168 21.80 -0.43 -6.06
N ILE A 169 20.94 -0.84 -7.01
CA ILE A 169 19.51 -1.10 -6.77
C ILE A 169 19.29 -2.16 -5.67
N LYS A 170 18.32 -1.92 -4.80
CA LYS A 170 17.87 -2.85 -3.76
C LYS A 170 16.47 -3.36 -4.10
N LEU A 171 16.32 -4.67 -4.10
CA LEU A 171 15.08 -5.36 -4.45
C LEU A 171 14.49 -6.00 -3.19
N PHE A 172 13.27 -5.60 -2.85
CA PHE A 172 12.55 -6.08 -1.68
C PHE A 172 11.41 -7.00 -2.12
N ILE A 173 11.10 -7.97 -1.28
CA ILE A 173 9.81 -8.66 -1.30
C ILE A 173 8.98 -8.08 -0.16
N ASN A 174 7.81 -7.57 -0.47
CA ASN A 174 6.93 -6.88 0.45
C ASN A 174 5.65 -7.69 0.67
N ASP A 175 5.20 -7.80 1.92
CA ASP A 175 3.96 -8.52 2.22
C ASP A 175 3.30 -7.99 3.50
N TYR A 176 2.00 -8.28 3.65
CA TYR A 176 1.18 -7.91 4.80
C TYR A 176 1.09 -9.03 5.82
N ASN A 177 0.65 -8.70 7.03
CA ASN A 177 0.42 -9.64 8.14
C ASN A 177 1.64 -10.50 8.51
N LEU A 178 2.86 -10.02 8.28
CA LEU A 178 4.07 -10.74 8.68
C LEU A 178 4.23 -10.81 10.21
N GLU A 179 3.62 -9.88 10.93
CA GLU A 179 3.55 -9.78 12.38
C GLU A 179 2.42 -10.62 13.01
N SER A 180 1.76 -11.47 12.23
CA SER A 180 0.57 -12.20 12.62
C SER A 180 0.73 -13.01 13.90
N ASP A 181 -0.21 -12.82 14.85
CA ASP A 181 -0.25 -13.51 16.14
C ASP A 181 -1.14 -14.76 16.14
N TRP A 182 -2.01 -14.90 15.16
CA TRP A 182 -2.96 -16.02 15.02
C TRP A 182 -2.37 -17.29 14.40
N ASP A 183 -1.24 -17.15 13.71
CA ASP A 183 -0.53 -18.25 13.05
C ASP A 183 0.93 -18.42 13.53
N ASP A 184 1.28 -17.80 14.64
CA ASP A 184 2.64 -17.79 15.20
C ASP A 184 3.70 -17.32 14.21
N ASN A 185 3.41 -16.21 13.53
CA ASN A 185 4.29 -15.65 12.50
C ASN A 185 4.60 -16.61 11.34
N LYS A 186 3.69 -17.51 11.00
CA LYS A 186 3.88 -18.48 9.90
C LYS A 186 4.12 -17.75 8.58
N LYS A 187 3.46 -16.61 8.34
CA LYS A 187 3.59 -15.89 7.07
C LYS A 187 5.00 -15.35 6.84
N VAL A 188 5.64 -14.72 7.82
CA VAL A 188 7.04 -14.26 7.69
C VAL A 188 8.02 -15.42 7.56
N LYS A 189 7.79 -16.53 8.26
CA LYS A 189 8.59 -17.76 8.11
C LYS A 189 8.50 -18.29 6.68
N SER A 190 7.30 -18.31 6.11
CA SER A 190 7.04 -18.72 4.73
C SER A 190 7.73 -17.80 3.72
N LEU A 191 7.62 -16.48 3.89
CA LEU A 191 8.27 -15.50 3.02
C LEU A 191 9.80 -15.70 2.99
N ILE A 192 10.42 -15.87 4.15
CA ILE A 192 11.87 -16.11 4.24
C ILE A 192 12.25 -17.41 3.51
N ASN A 193 11.43 -18.46 3.61
CA ASN A 193 11.70 -19.72 2.90
C ASN A 193 11.47 -19.58 1.39
N TRP A 194 10.46 -18.82 0.94
CA TRP A 194 10.27 -18.54 -0.48
C TRP A 194 11.44 -17.71 -1.05
N ILE A 195 11.98 -16.75 -0.31
CA ILE A 195 13.18 -16.01 -0.75
C ILE A 195 14.35 -16.99 -0.99
N LYS A 196 14.57 -17.95 -0.08
CA LYS A 196 15.61 -18.98 -0.28
C LYS A 196 15.35 -19.83 -1.54
N LYS A 197 14.08 -20.18 -1.81
CA LYS A 197 13.70 -20.94 -3.01
C LYS A 197 13.98 -20.14 -4.28
N TRP A 198 13.65 -18.84 -4.29
CA TRP A 198 13.93 -17.98 -5.44
C TRP A 198 15.43 -17.80 -5.69
N GLU A 199 16.23 -17.69 -4.63
CA GLU A 199 17.67 -17.55 -4.72
C GLU A 199 18.44 -18.87 -4.94
N ALA A 200 17.76 -20.02 -4.90
CA ALA A 200 18.39 -21.32 -5.05
C ALA A 200 19.00 -21.57 -6.45
N ASP A 201 18.68 -20.71 -7.43
CA ASP A 201 19.31 -20.72 -8.76
C ASP A 201 20.76 -20.18 -8.75
N GLY A 202 21.20 -19.59 -7.64
CA GLY A 202 22.54 -19.02 -7.47
C GLY A 202 22.79 -17.70 -8.23
N VAL A 203 21.76 -17.18 -8.92
CA VAL A 203 21.83 -15.95 -9.73
C VAL A 203 20.88 -14.87 -9.19
N THR A 204 19.67 -15.26 -8.85
CA THR A 204 18.66 -14.35 -8.29
C THR A 204 19.12 -13.85 -6.92
N LYS A 205 19.04 -12.55 -6.70
CA LYS A 205 19.37 -11.93 -5.42
C LYS A 205 18.26 -10.99 -5.00
N ILE A 206 17.69 -11.26 -3.84
CA ILE A 206 16.75 -10.42 -3.10
C ILE A 206 17.51 -9.70 -1.99
N ASP A 207 17.47 -8.39 -1.97
CA ASP A 207 18.25 -7.60 -0.99
C ASP A 207 17.53 -7.43 0.34
N GLY A 208 16.21 -7.38 0.34
CA GLY A 208 15.47 -7.04 1.54
C GLY A 208 14.07 -7.64 1.64
N ILE A 209 13.51 -7.51 2.85
CA ILE A 209 12.15 -7.88 3.19
C ILE A 209 11.43 -6.61 3.67
N GLY A 210 10.25 -6.35 3.10
CA GLY A 210 9.31 -5.32 3.57
C GLY A 210 8.15 -5.96 4.30
N THR A 211 7.79 -5.41 5.47
CA THR A 211 6.51 -5.69 6.13
C THR A 211 5.61 -4.48 6.00
N GLN A 212 4.40 -4.67 5.49
CA GLN A 212 3.43 -3.57 5.35
C GLN A 212 3.03 -3.02 6.72
N MET A 213 2.74 -3.90 7.67
CA MET A 213 2.46 -3.55 9.04
C MET A 213 1.19 -2.69 9.23
N HIS A 214 0.09 -3.15 8.62
CA HIS A 214 -1.25 -2.61 8.80
C HIS A 214 -1.86 -3.16 10.09
N ILE A 215 -1.65 -2.48 11.20
CA ILE A 215 -1.97 -3.00 12.53
C ILE A 215 -3.04 -2.19 13.25
N SER A 216 -3.39 -2.61 14.47
CA SER A 216 -4.22 -1.84 15.38
C SER A 216 -3.64 -1.85 16.79
N CYS A 217 -3.70 -0.68 17.44
CA CYS A 217 -3.53 -0.58 18.87
C CYS A 217 -4.80 -1.10 19.55
N HIS A 218 -4.66 -1.92 20.58
CA HIS A 218 -5.79 -2.45 21.32
C HIS A 218 -5.90 -1.85 22.72
N GLU A 219 -7.13 -1.63 23.16
CA GLU A 219 -7.42 -1.23 24.55
C GLU A 219 -7.01 -2.33 25.53
N SER A 220 -7.26 -3.59 25.16
CA SER A 220 -6.88 -4.75 25.98
C SER A 220 -5.37 -4.94 26.04
N GLU A 221 -4.80 -4.82 27.24
CA GLU A 221 -3.37 -5.05 27.48
C GLU A 221 -2.95 -6.48 27.10
N THR A 222 -3.80 -7.46 27.34
CA THR A 222 -3.51 -8.86 27.00
C THR A 222 -3.32 -9.04 25.50
N ILE A 223 -4.24 -8.48 24.71
CA ILE A 223 -4.17 -8.53 23.24
C ILE A 223 -2.96 -7.73 22.74
N LEU A 224 -2.78 -6.52 23.24
CA LEU A 224 -1.68 -5.65 22.83
C LEU A 224 -0.31 -6.28 23.13
N ASN A 225 -0.15 -6.91 24.29
CA ASN A 225 1.09 -7.60 24.64
C ASN A 225 1.34 -8.84 23.77
N ASN A 226 0.30 -9.56 23.36
CA ASN A 226 0.43 -10.64 22.41
C ASN A 226 0.88 -10.13 21.02
N ILE A 227 0.29 -9.05 20.53
CA ILE A 227 0.71 -8.38 19.28
C ILE A 227 2.17 -7.94 19.38
N LYS A 228 2.56 -7.27 20.45
CA LYS A 228 3.95 -6.85 20.69
C LYS A 228 4.92 -8.03 20.62
N LYS A 229 4.57 -9.15 21.25
CA LYS A 229 5.39 -10.37 21.21
C LYS A 229 5.63 -10.84 19.77
N HIS A 230 4.59 -10.85 18.92
CA HIS A 230 4.71 -11.34 17.55
C HIS A 230 5.39 -10.33 16.62
N ILE A 231 5.25 -9.03 16.87
CA ILE A 231 6.08 -7.99 16.20
C ILE A 231 7.57 -8.19 16.54
N THR A 232 7.90 -8.42 17.82
CA THR A 232 9.28 -8.74 18.25
C THR A 232 9.81 -9.97 17.54
N ASN A 233 9.02 -11.06 17.51
CA ASN A 233 9.41 -12.30 16.83
C ASN A 233 9.61 -12.09 15.32
N MET A 234 8.72 -11.35 14.67
CA MET A 234 8.84 -11.01 13.25
C MET A 234 10.17 -10.28 12.97
N PHE A 235 10.46 -9.22 13.70
CA PHE A 235 11.72 -8.49 13.50
C PHE A 235 12.95 -9.38 13.77
N GLN A 236 12.89 -10.26 14.77
CA GLN A 236 13.99 -11.20 15.02
C GLN A 236 14.18 -12.20 13.86
N LEU A 237 13.08 -12.73 13.30
CA LEU A 237 13.13 -13.61 12.12
C LEU A 237 13.70 -12.90 10.91
N MET A 238 13.26 -11.65 10.67
CA MET A 238 13.73 -10.82 9.57
C MET A 238 15.24 -10.50 9.74
N ALA A 239 15.68 -10.10 10.94
CA ALA A 239 17.09 -9.85 11.23
C ALA A 239 17.95 -11.10 10.99
N ASN A 240 17.49 -12.26 11.47
CA ASN A 240 18.19 -13.53 11.31
C ASN A 240 18.29 -14.00 9.84
N SER A 241 17.45 -13.47 8.95
CA SER A 241 17.55 -13.76 7.51
C SER A 241 18.78 -13.14 6.85
N GLY A 242 19.43 -12.17 7.48
CA GLY A 242 20.57 -11.42 6.93
C GLY A 242 20.17 -10.43 5.83
N LYS A 243 18.88 -10.23 5.59
CA LYS A 243 18.36 -9.30 4.58
C LYS A 243 18.21 -7.90 5.14
N LEU A 244 18.18 -6.89 4.25
CA LEU A 244 17.71 -5.55 4.61
C LEU A 244 16.26 -5.65 5.08
N VAL A 245 15.90 -4.85 6.07
CA VAL A 245 14.56 -4.88 6.66
C VAL A 245 13.94 -3.48 6.63
N ARG A 246 12.72 -3.40 6.14
CA ARG A 246 11.92 -2.17 6.23
C ARG A 246 10.50 -2.45 6.67
N VAL A 247 9.91 -1.45 7.31
CA VAL A 247 8.45 -1.33 7.42
C VAL A 247 8.00 -0.43 6.26
N SER A 248 7.13 -0.94 5.39
CA SER A 248 6.87 -0.31 4.09
C SER A 248 5.60 0.52 4.05
N GLU A 249 4.59 0.17 4.85
CA GLU A 249 3.24 0.74 4.74
C GLU A 249 2.59 0.91 6.11
N PHE A 250 3.37 1.31 7.10
CA PHE A 250 2.92 1.37 8.48
C PHE A 250 1.68 2.25 8.65
N ASP A 251 0.59 1.67 9.10
CA ASP A 251 -0.58 2.37 9.62
C ASP A 251 -1.12 1.69 10.89
N MET A 252 -1.93 2.43 11.65
CA MET A 252 -2.43 1.94 12.92
C MET A 252 -3.86 2.41 13.17
N GLY A 253 -4.78 1.45 13.32
CA GLY A 253 -6.11 1.69 13.87
C GLY A 253 -6.16 1.59 15.40
N TYR A 254 -7.35 1.71 15.98
CA TYR A 254 -7.59 1.53 17.41
C TYR A 254 -8.80 0.65 17.67
N VAL A 255 -8.65 -0.43 18.44
CA VAL A 255 -9.72 -1.37 18.77
C VAL A 255 -10.01 -1.36 20.25
N ARG A 256 -11.28 -1.11 20.61
CA ARG A 256 -11.78 -1.08 21.99
C ARG A 256 -12.18 -2.46 22.48
N GLY A 257 -12.18 -2.63 23.79
CA GLY A 257 -12.62 -3.84 24.46
C GLY A 257 -11.65 -5.01 24.34
N ASN A 258 -12.20 -6.23 24.47
CA ASN A 258 -11.40 -7.45 24.51
C ASN A 258 -11.58 -8.35 23.27
N ASP A 259 -12.03 -7.77 22.16
CA ASP A 259 -12.17 -8.49 20.90
C ASP A 259 -10.91 -8.24 20.04
N ARG A 260 -10.19 -9.33 19.75
CA ARG A 260 -9.00 -9.27 18.86
C ARG A 260 -9.37 -8.82 17.45
N TRP A 261 -10.57 -9.13 17.00
CA TRP A 261 -11.08 -8.86 15.66
C TRP A 261 -12.13 -7.75 15.64
N GLY A 262 -12.22 -7.00 16.72
CA GLY A 262 -13.14 -5.88 16.83
C GLY A 262 -12.89 -4.80 15.77
N SER A 263 -13.95 -4.10 15.42
CA SER A 263 -13.85 -2.99 14.48
C SER A 263 -13.01 -1.85 15.04
N SER A 264 -12.19 -1.24 14.20
CA SER A 264 -11.41 -0.07 14.56
C SER A 264 -12.32 1.14 14.79
N ALA A 265 -12.05 1.89 15.85
CA ALA A 265 -12.74 3.13 16.16
C ALA A 265 -12.44 4.20 15.09
N LYS A 266 -13.39 5.09 14.88
CA LYS A 266 -13.18 6.25 14.00
C LYS A 266 -12.41 7.35 14.71
N THR A 267 -11.62 8.12 13.99
CA THR A 267 -10.81 9.22 14.55
C THR A 267 -11.65 10.18 15.38
N ALA A 268 -12.86 10.50 14.91
CA ALA A 268 -13.76 11.45 15.58
C ALA A 268 -14.26 10.95 16.95
N ASP A 269 -14.19 9.66 17.21
CA ASP A 269 -14.69 9.02 18.42
C ASP A 269 -13.59 8.75 19.47
N LEU A 270 -12.32 8.97 19.11
CA LEU A 270 -11.19 8.69 20.01
C LEU A 270 -11.04 9.77 21.07
N THR A 271 -10.80 9.31 22.27
CA THR A 271 -10.41 10.16 23.41
C THR A 271 -8.92 10.55 23.30
N GLU A 272 -8.54 11.58 24.04
CA GLU A 272 -7.13 11.99 24.12
C GLU A 272 -6.23 10.88 24.67
N ASP A 273 -6.71 10.12 25.64
CA ASP A 273 -5.94 9.01 26.25
C ASP A 273 -5.74 7.84 25.25
N GLU A 274 -6.72 7.57 24.40
CA GLU A 274 -6.58 6.58 23.32
C GLU A 274 -5.56 7.05 22.28
N HIS A 275 -5.56 8.33 21.92
CA HIS A 275 -4.52 8.91 21.06
C HIS A 275 -3.11 8.82 21.66
N LYS A 276 -2.97 9.07 22.97
CA LYS A 276 -1.69 8.92 23.68
C LYS A 276 -1.24 7.46 23.68
N ARG A 277 -2.16 6.54 23.95
CA ARG A 277 -1.87 5.10 23.92
C ARG A 277 -1.37 4.65 22.53
N MET A 278 -1.98 5.13 21.45
CA MET A 278 -1.47 4.91 20.11
C MET A 278 -0.05 5.47 19.95
N ALA A 279 0.20 6.68 20.42
CA ALA A 279 1.52 7.30 20.35
C ALA A 279 2.59 6.48 21.09
N ASP A 280 2.27 5.95 22.25
CA ASP A 280 3.18 5.08 23.02
C ASP A 280 3.46 3.77 22.29
N PHE A 281 2.47 3.25 21.56
CA PHE A 281 2.67 2.04 20.73
C PHE A 281 3.51 2.34 19.49
N TYR A 282 3.32 3.49 18.83
CA TYR A 282 4.20 3.96 17.75
C TYR A 282 5.66 4.05 18.22
N GLU A 283 5.89 4.70 19.36
CA GLU A 283 7.22 4.83 19.97
C GLU A 283 7.85 3.48 20.25
N TRP A 284 7.06 2.55 20.81
CA TRP A 284 7.52 1.20 21.13
C TRP A 284 7.94 0.45 19.85
N ILE A 285 7.14 0.48 18.79
CA ILE A 285 7.42 -0.21 17.52
C ILE A 285 8.72 0.31 16.90
N VAL A 286 8.90 1.63 16.84
CA VAL A 286 10.11 2.22 16.27
C VAL A 286 11.34 1.82 17.09
N LYS A 287 11.26 1.89 18.42
CA LYS A 287 12.35 1.47 19.30
C LYS A 287 12.66 -0.02 19.14
N GLU A 288 11.65 -0.85 19.00
CA GLU A 288 11.80 -2.30 18.83
C GLU A 288 12.46 -2.65 17.50
N TYR A 289 12.07 -1.98 16.41
CA TYR A 289 12.73 -2.08 15.12
C TYR A 289 14.22 -1.71 15.22
N LEU A 290 14.54 -0.56 15.81
CA LEU A 290 15.92 -0.09 15.97
C LEU A 290 16.75 -0.98 16.91
N ARG A 291 16.12 -1.61 17.90
CA ARG A 291 16.77 -2.50 18.88
C ARG A 291 17.11 -3.86 18.29
N ILE A 292 16.23 -4.42 17.46
CA ILE A 292 16.36 -5.80 16.98
C ILE A 292 17.09 -5.86 15.64
N ILE A 293 16.75 -4.98 14.71
CA ILE A 293 17.37 -5.02 13.38
C ILE A 293 18.77 -4.43 13.45
N PRO A 294 19.82 -5.18 13.06
CA PRO A 294 21.17 -4.65 12.97
C PRO A 294 21.26 -3.38 12.12
N ALA A 295 22.09 -2.43 12.50
CA ALA A 295 22.16 -1.12 11.86
C ALA A 295 22.44 -1.18 10.36
N ASP A 296 23.21 -2.16 9.91
CA ASP A 296 23.54 -2.40 8.50
C ASP A 296 22.41 -3.09 7.71
N GLN A 297 21.42 -3.62 8.41
CA GLN A 297 20.19 -4.18 7.81
C GLN A 297 19.02 -3.21 7.88
N GLN A 298 19.09 -2.09 8.62
CA GLN A 298 18.00 -1.14 8.75
C GLN A 298 17.82 -0.35 7.44
N TRP A 299 16.64 -0.49 6.79
CA TRP A 299 16.29 0.30 5.61
C TRP A 299 15.31 1.43 5.92
N GLY A 300 14.61 1.37 7.04
CA GLY A 300 13.71 2.42 7.52
C GLY A 300 12.26 2.01 7.68
N ILE A 301 11.45 3.01 8.01
CA ILE A 301 10.01 2.87 8.23
C ILE A 301 9.30 3.90 7.35
N CYS A 302 8.38 3.45 6.49
CA CYS A 302 7.51 4.27 5.67
C CYS A 302 6.08 4.19 6.20
N HIS A 303 5.38 5.31 6.24
CA HIS A 303 4.01 5.41 6.72
C HIS A 303 2.99 5.34 5.57
N TRP A 304 1.85 4.64 5.77
CA TRP A 304 0.77 4.47 4.80
C TRP A 304 -0.55 5.00 5.36
N CYS A 305 -1.04 6.16 5.08
CA CYS A 305 -0.40 7.32 4.49
C CYS A 305 -0.16 8.38 5.59
N PRO A 306 0.27 9.62 5.26
CA PRO A 306 0.59 10.60 6.30
C PRO A 306 -0.63 11.03 7.11
N THR A 307 -1.83 11.13 6.51
CA THR A 307 -3.06 11.62 7.15
C THR A 307 -4.03 10.50 7.51
N ASP A 308 -4.96 10.79 8.41
CA ASP A 308 -6.11 9.94 8.66
C ASP A 308 -6.89 9.69 7.36
N ALA A 309 -7.52 8.53 7.26
CA ALA A 309 -8.34 8.19 6.12
C ALA A 309 -9.66 8.98 6.12
N PRO A 310 -10.05 9.63 5.02
CA PRO A 310 -11.39 10.20 4.88
C PRO A 310 -12.46 9.13 5.07
N SER A 311 -13.65 9.51 5.54
CA SER A 311 -14.73 8.55 5.83
C SER A 311 -15.18 7.74 4.60
N ASN A 312 -14.96 8.28 3.41
CA ASN A 312 -15.27 7.64 2.12
C ASN A 312 -14.08 6.93 1.47
N SER A 313 -12.98 6.78 2.19
CA SER A 313 -11.82 6.00 1.70
C SER A 313 -12.18 4.52 1.56
N GLY A 314 -11.73 3.88 0.50
CA GLY A 314 -11.81 2.44 0.34
C GLY A 314 -10.89 1.66 1.29
N TRP A 315 -9.87 2.31 1.83
CA TRP A 315 -8.98 1.76 2.83
C TRP A 315 -9.19 2.43 4.18
N ARG A 316 -9.60 1.68 5.20
CA ARG A 316 -9.76 2.08 6.61
C ARG A 316 -10.47 3.44 6.82
N GLY A 317 -11.53 3.68 6.02
CA GLY A 317 -12.22 4.97 5.97
C GLY A 317 -12.66 5.52 7.34
N GLY A 318 -12.23 6.73 7.65
CA GLY A 318 -12.50 7.43 8.91
C GLY A 318 -11.68 6.95 10.10
N GLU A 319 -10.74 6.00 9.92
CA GLU A 319 -9.89 5.50 11.00
C GLU A 319 -8.65 6.36 11.26
N PRO A 320 -8.07 6.27 12.45
CA PRO A 320 -6.97 7.12 12.90
C PRO A 320 -5.59 6.69 12.37
N VAL A 321 -5.52 6.28 11.10
CA VAL A 321 -4.35 5.62 10.50
C VAL A 321 -3.14 6.53 10.30
N GLY A 322 -3.35 7.85 10.16
CA GLY A 322 -2.30 8.82 9.92
C GLY A 322 -1.58 9.29 11.18
N ILE A 323 -0.40 9.87 11.00
CA ILE A 323 0.31 10.62 12.04
C ILE A 323 -0.04 12.12 12.02
N TRP A 324 -0.78 12.55 10.99
CA TRP A 324 -1.55 13.80 10.93
C TRP A 324 -3.04 13.48 10.85
N ASP A 325 -3.86 14.39 11.31
CA ASP A 325 -5.30 14.31 11.09
C ASP A 325 -5.68 14.71 9.64
N ILE A 326 -6.96 14.60 9.32
CA ILE A 326 -7.49 14.95 7.99
C ILE A 326 -7.33 16.45 7.64
N ASN A 327 -7.08 17.32 8.64
CA ASN A 327 -6.83 18.75 8.49
C ASN A 327 -5.33 19.08 8.51
N TYR A 328 -4.47 18.07 8.43
CA TYR A 328 -3.01 18.19 8.47
C TYR A 328 -2.43 18.69 9.80
N TYR A 329 -3.15 18.57 10.91
CA TYR A 329 -2.61 18.80 12.25
C TYR A 329 -1.89 17.55 12.75
N ARG A 330 -0.77 17.75 13.43
CA ARG A 330 -0.02 16.66 14.06
C ARG A 330 -0.82 16.01 15.16
N LYS A 331 -0.90 14.70 15.14
CA LYS A 331 -1.53 13.89 16.18
C LYS A 331 -0.49 13.49 17.24
N HIS A 332 -0.93 12.93 18.36
CA HIS A 332 -0.05 12.31 19.36
C HIS A 332 0.81 11.21 18.74
N ALA A 333 0.30 10.48 17.76
CA ALA A 333 1.02 9.46 16.98
C ALA A 333 2.30 10.02 16.34
N TYR A 334 2.28 11.26 15.80
CA TYR A 334 3.48 11.93 15.29
C TYR A 334 4.56 12.05 16.36
N ALA A 335 4.16 12.48 17.57
CA ALA A 335 5.09 12.63 18.69
C ALA A 335 5.70 11.28 19.10
N GLY A 336 4.88 10.23 19.19
CA GLY A 336 5.34 8.87 19.50
C GLY A 336 6.33 8.36 18.45
N PHE A 337 6.02 8.54 17.17
CA PHE A 337 6.88 8.16 16.07
C PHE A 337 8.26 8.86 16.15
N VAL A 338 8.27 10.18 16.37
CA VAL A 338 9.51 10.97 16.51
C VAL A 338 10.32 10.54 17.73
N ARG A 339 9.67 10.33 18.89
CA ARG A 339 10.35 9.86 20.12
C ARG A 339 10.96 8.47 19.94
N GLY A 340 10.32 7.61 19.13
CA GLY A 340 10.85 6.30 18.79
C GLY A 340 12.24 6.38 18.16
N PHE A 341 12.49 7.37 17.30
CA PHE A 341 13.81 7.64 16.71
C PHE A 341 14.74 8.47 17.60
N GLY A 342 14.39 8.71 18.86
CA GLY A 342 15.21 9.51 19.78
C GLY A 342 15.07 11.02 19.55
N GLY A 343 14.12 11.46 18.74
CA GLY A 343 13.84 12.88 18.53
C GLY A 343 13.14 13.51 19.73
N VAL A 344 13.36 14.80 19.90
CA VAL A 344 12.64 15.61 20.89
C VAL A 344 11.46 16.29 20.20
N VAL A 345 10.27 15.99 20.68
CA VAL A 345 9.07 16.69 20.21
C VAL A 345 8.91 17.97 21.03
N THR A 346 9.20 19.08 20.41
CA THR A 346 8.94 20.39 20.99
C THR A 346 7.48 20.77 20.77
N GLY A 347 6.60 20.28 21.61
CA GLY A 347 5.18 20.62 21.66
C GLY A 347 4.81 21.15 23.04
N ILE A 348 3.65 21.79 23.14
CA ILE A 348 3.16 22.36 24.41
C ILE A 348 2.91 21.28 25.47
N ASP A 349 2.71 20.02 25.05
CA ASP A 349 2.37 18.92 25.96
C ASP A 349 3.57 18.33 26.72
N ASP A 350 4.80 18.55 26.24
CA ASP A 350 6.02 18.06 26.90
C ASP A 350 6.73 19.13 27.77
N VAL A 351 6.17 20.32 27.88
CA VAL A 351 6.66 21.30 28.83
C VAL A 351 6.20 20.91 30.22
N LYS A 352 6.94 20.03 30.88
CA LYS A 352 6.96 20.05 32.35
C LYS A 352 7.51 21.41 32.74
N VAL A 353 6.61 22.33 32.96
CA VAL A 353 6.96 23.63 33.56
C VAL A 353 7.45 23.32 34.97
N ASP A 354 8.76 23.33 35.13
CA ASP A 354 9.31 23.51 36.46
C ASP A 354 8.77 24.88 36.93
N GLU A 355 7.82 24.86 37.84
CA GLU A 355 7.16 26.06 38.34
C GLU A 355 8.18 27.03 38.94
N SER A 356 9.39 26.56 39.30
CA SER A 356 10.49 27.40 39.81
C SER A 356 11.21 28.17 38.68
N SER A 357 11.13 27.76 37.43
CA SER A 357 11.79 28.36 36.26
C SER A 357 10.85 29.11 35.30
N ALA A 358 9.53 29.13 35.59
CA ALA A 358 8.56 29.82 34.75
C ALA A 358 8.92 31.30 34.60
N LYS A 359 9.34 31.68 33.39
CA LYS A 359 9.63 33.09 33.09
C LYS A 359 8.38 33.92 33.38
N LYS A 360 8.46 34.77 34.42
CA LYS A 360 7.38 35.72 34.73
C LYS A 360 7.22 36.66 33.54
N GLY A 361 5.99 36.81 33.05
CA GLY A 361 5.68 37.71 31.93
C GLY A 361 4.50 37.22 31.11
N ILE A 362 4.11 38.03 30.16
CA ILE A 362 3.06 37.75 29.19
C ILE A 362 3.72 37.52 27.83
N PHE A 363 3.35 36.41 27.18
CA PHE A 363 3.91 36.00 25.90
C PHE A 363 2.79 35.88 24.86
N ASP A 364 3.11 36.11 23.60
CA ASP A 364 2.25 35.75 22.48
C ASP A 364 2.30 34.22 22.21
N LEU A 365 1.47 33.73 21.27
CA LEU A 365 1.41 32.31 20.91
C LEU A 365 2.68 31.81 20.23
N SER A 366 3.57 32.69 19.78
CA SER A 366 4.89 32.32 19.24
C SER A 366 5.97 32.22 20.33
N GLY A 367 5.63 32.47 21.59
CA GLY A 367 6.56 32.44 22.72
C GLY A 367 7.38 33.71 22.87
N ARG A 368 7.08 34.79 22.12
CA ARG A 368 7.73 36.09 22.26
C ARG A 368 7.12 36.83 23.47
N ARG A 369 7.97 37.32 24.35
CA ARG A 369 7.57 38.14 25.51
C ARG A 369 7.05 39.48 25.03
N ILE A 370 5.82 39.86 25.48
CA ILE A 370 5.12 41.07 25.09
C ILE A 370 5.07 42.07 26.27
N ALA A 371 4.99 41.57 27.49
CA ALA A 371 4.96 42.44 28.68
C ALA A 371 5.52 41.71 29.90
N ASP A 372 5.97 42.52 30.87
CA ASP A 372 6.37 42.06 32.19
C ASP A 372 5.16 42.03 33.13
N GLY A 373 5.14 41.02 34.02
CA GLY A 373 4.05 40.90 35.01
C GLY A 373 2.90 40.03 34.55
N THR A 374 1.73 40.23 35.15
CA THR A 374 0.54 39.39 34.97
C THR A 374 -0.71 40.20 34.61
N ASP A 375 -0.55 41.46 34.28
CA ASP A 375 -1.67 42.34 33.92
C ASP A 375 -1.83 42.44 32.40
N ILE A 376 -2.92 41.85 31.87
CA ILE A 376 -3.26 41.90 30.44
C ILE A 376 -4.20 43.09 30.13
N SER A 377 -4.54 43.96 31.10
CA SER A 377 -5.53 45.02 30.91
C SER A 377 -5.14 46.02 29.82
N THR A 378 -3.86 46.24 29.61
CA THR A 378 -3.31 47.21 28.64
C THR A 378 -3.04 46.61 27.26
N LEU A 379 -3.18 45.29 27.11
CA LEU A 379 -2.90 44.62 25.85
C LEU A 379 -4.14 44.62 24.94
N PRO A 380 -4.00 44.51 23.63
CA PRO A 380 -5.12 44.30 22.71
C PRO A 380 -5.93 43.04 23.03
N ALA A 381 -7.18 42.97 22.58
CA ALA A 381 -7.94 41.72 22.62
C ALA A 381 -7.19 40.60 21.84
N GLY A 382 -7.09 39.43 22.45
CA GLY A 382 -6.30 38.32 21.83
C GLY A 382 -6.00 37.19 22.80
N PHE A 383 -5.17 36.28 22.30
CA PHE A 383 -4.68 35.12 23.06
C PHE A 383 -3.25 35.36 23.55
N TYR A 384 -3.03 35.10 24.82
CA TYR A 384 -1.74 35.27 25.48
C TYR A 384 -1.36 34.03 26.30
N ILE A 385 -0.09 33.86 26.59
CA ILE A 385 0.42 32.87 27.53
C ILE A 385 0.96 33.63 28.76
N MET A 386 0.43 33.31 29.93
CA MET A 386 0.81 33.89 31.18
C MET A 386 0.97 32.81 32.23
N ASN A 387 2.14 32.73 32.86
CA ASN A 387 2.48 31.70 33.85
C ASN A 387 2.24 30.27 33.29
N GLY A 388 2.58 30.03 32.02
CA GLY A 388 2.39 28.75 31.34
C GLY A 388 0.94 28.40 30.96
N LYS A 389 -0.02 29.31 31.20
CA LYS A 389 -1.44 29.08 30.88
C LYS A 389 -1.92 30.04 29.80
N LYS A 390 -2.78 29.53 28.93
CA LYS A 390 -3.44 30.33 27.89
C LYS A 390 -4.48 31.24 28.55
N VAL A 391 -4.40 32.52 28.27
CA VAL A 391 -5.32 33.56 28.75
C VAL A 391 -5.93 34.27 27.54
N VAL A 392 -7.24 34.52 27.61
CA VAL A 392 -7.97 35.25 26.58
C VAL A 392 -8.34 36.61 27.09
N LYS A 393 -7.89 37.67 26.40
CA LYS A 393 -8.42 39.02 26.63
C LYS A 393 -9.52 39.26 25.58
N LYS A 394 -10.72 39.53 26.05
CA LYS A 394 -11.88 39.89 25.22
C LYS A 394 -11.84 41.38 24.87
#